data_ae2d2e4a141f41176ec12d2cf9899be2
#
_entry.id   ae2d2e4a141f41176ec12d2cf9899be2
#
_cell.length_a   1.000
_cell.length_b   1.000
_cell.length_c   1.000
_cell.angle_alpha   90.00
_cell.angle_beta   90.00
_cell.angle_gamma   90.00
#
_symmetry.space_group_name_H-M   'P 1'
#
loop_
_entity.id
_entity.type
_entity.pdbx_description
1 polymer ?
#
loop_
_entity_poly.entity_id
_entity_poly.type
_entity_poly.pdbx_seq_one_letter_code
_entity_poly.pdbx_strand_id
1 'polypeptide(L)'
;LGVDLKLNFPRIVMPFATEKIIPKSMIPSTLITTGYSTQKNIGLDKENFIGSINYNWTPKTNRTARFDLFNVQFVRNLNPKNYYNVYTSSYDALNTLAKNPLYQIGANFYDADGNLTIENGTNQFINNILTQATPTSATDYATVKSIAERQFRLTENDFILATNFSYSTTTKKDLADSDFYLFKTKIESAGSILSLFANATNLKKNTSNRFELFNLEYSEYIKTEFDFVKYWDLSREKVIAVRSFFGIAIPFGNSDNIPFSRSYYSGGSNDNRGWNPYRLGPGSTGGINDFNEANMKLTVSAEFRFKILGSLKGALFADAGNIWNVLDNTEDPKATFNGLKDLENIALGTGFGLRYDLNFFVVRFDLGFKSYNPAQNKDRRWLKDCNFGQSVL
;
A
#
# COMPACT_ATOMS: atom_id res chain seq x y z
N LEU A 1 -11.97 -17.91 5.61
CA LEU A 1 -13.17 -18.40 4.96
C LEU A 1 -13.90 -17.21 4.33
N GLY A 2 -14.42 -17.38 3.10
CA GLY A 2 -15.19 -16.32 2.44
C GLY A 2 -16.24 -16.87 1.51
N VAL A 3 -17.29 -16.07 1.28
CA VAL A 3 -18.36 -16.33 0.33
C VAL A 3 -18.61 -15.08 -0.49
N ASP A 4 -18.60 -15.23 -1.82
CA ASP A 4 -18.91 -14.16 -2.76
C ASP A 4 -20.10 -14.55 -3.64
N LEU A 5 -21.04 -13.62 -3.80
CA LEU A 5 -22.12 -13.70 -4.77
C LEU A 5 -21.85 -12.69 -5.89
N LYS A 6 -21.90 -13.15 -7.15
CA LYS A 6 -21.65 -12.32 -8.32
C LYS A 6 -22.79 -12.48 -9.32
N LEU A 7 -23.40 -11.36 -9.71
CA LEU A 7 -24.41 -11.29 -10.76
C LEU A 7 -23.85 -10.50 -11.93
N ASN A 8 -23.81 -11.10 -13.10
CA ASN A 8 -23.32 -10.46 -14.32
C ASN A 8 -24.44 -10.27 -15.35
N PHE A 9 -24.66 -9.04 -15.77
CA PHE A 9 -25.62 -8.68 -16.81
C PHE A 9 -24.85 -8.23 -18.07
N PRO A 10 -25.14 -8.78 -19.27
CA PRO A 10 -24.44 -8.41 -20.52
C PRO A 10 -24.97 -7.08 -21.08
N ARG A 11 -25.17 -6.09 -20.24
CA ARG A 11 -25.59 -4.73 -20.56
C ARG A 11 -25.32 -3.78 -19.40
N ILE A 12 -25.37 -2.47 -19.62
CA ILE A 12 -25.42 -1.49 -18.54
C ILE A 12 -26.82 -1.49 -17.92
N VAL A 13 -26.89 -1.68 -16.62
CA VAL A 13 -28.12 -1.61 -15.82
C VAL A 13 -28.10 -0.28 -15.05
N MET A 14 -28.72 0.75 -15.63
CA MET A 14 -28.90 2.07 -15.03
C MET A 14 -30.34 2.54 -15.18
N PRO A 15 -30.83 3.46 -14.33
CA PRO A 15 -32.21 3.98 -14.39
C PRO A 15 -32.47 4.90 -15.60
N PHE A 16 -31.44 5.16 -16.42
CA PHE A 16 -31.51 5.97 -17.64
C PHE A 16 -30.81 5.28 -18.81
N ALA A 17 -31.18 5.69 -20.05
CA ALA A 17 -30.63 5.09 -21.27
C ALA A 17 -29.17 5.49 -21.46
N THR A 18 -28.26 4.52 -21.50
CA THR A 18 -26.82 4.71 -21.70
C THR A 18 -26.34 4.35 -23.09
N GLU A 19 -27.20 3.82 -23.96
CA GLU A 19 -26.86 3.24 -25.27
C GLU A 19 -26.27 4.26 -26.25
N LYS A 20 -26.58 5.56 -26.10
CA LYS A 20 -25.98 6.63 -26.89
C LYS A 20 -24.51 6.88 -26.56
N ILE A 21 -24.09 6.61 -25.32
CA ILE A 21 -22.73 6.84 -24.81
C ILE A 21 -21.95 5.53 -24.86
N ILE A 22 -22.58 4.42 -24.46
CA ILE A 22 -21.99 3.08 -24.41
C ILE A 22 -22.86 2.12 -25.24
N PRO A 23 -22.71 2.12 -26.57
CA PRO A 23 -23.49 1.24 -27.45
C PRO A 23 -23.11 -0.22 -27.26
N LYS A 24 -23.98 -1.14 -27.69
CA LYS A 24 -23.78 -2.60 -27.60
C LYS A 24 -22.48 -3.08 -28.27
N SER A 25 -21.99 -2.38 -29.28
CA SER A 25 -20.71 -2.68 -29.94
C SER A 25 -19.50 -2.57 -29.02
N MET A 26 -19.60 -1.88 -27.88
CA MET A 26 -18.57 -1.79 -26.85
C MET A 26 -18.63 -2.95 -25.83
N ILE A 27 -19.44 -3.97 -26.07
CA ILE A 27 -19.59 -5.15 -25.20
C ILE A 27 -19.79 -4.74 -23.74
N PRO A 28 -20.82 -3.95 -23.42
CA PRO A 28 -21.04 -3.47 -22.08
C PRO A 28 -21.51 -4.58 -21.13
N SER A 29 -21.09 -4.51 -19.87
CA SER A 29 -21.59 -5.40 -18.82
C SER A 29 -21.72 -4.67 -17.49
N THR A 30 -22.65 -5.16 -16.66
CA THR A 30 -22.81 -4.76 -15.26
C THR A 30 -22.52 -5.96 -14.38
N LEU A 31 -21.58 -5.79 -13.45
CA LEU A 31 -21.25 -6.80 -12.45
C LEU A 31 -21.65 -6.26 -11.06
N ILE A 32 -22.56 -6.97 -10.40
CA ILE A 32 -22.92 -6.73 -9.00
C ILE A 32 -22.24 -7.80 -8.17
N THR A 33 -21.46 -7.38 -7.19
CA THR A 33 -20.75 -8.29 -6.30
C THR A 33 -21.11 -7.97 -4.85
N THR A 34 -21.36 -8.98 -4.05
CA THR A 34 -21.39 -8.89 -2.59
C THR A 34 -20.61 -10.05 -2.02
N GLY A 35 -19.87 -9.82 -0.97
CA GLY A 35 -19.04 -10.84 -0.36
C GLY A 35 -18.78 -10.55 1.11
N TYR A 36 -18.57 -11.63 1.84
CA TYR A 36 -18.18 -11.62 3.24
C TYR A 36 -17.02 -12.58 3.44
N SER A 37 -15.99 -12.15 4.12
CA SER A 37 -14.87 -13.01 4.47
C SER A 37 -14.39 -12.77 5.90
N THR A 38 -14.00 -13.86 6.55
CA THR A 38 -13.26 -13.82 7.80
C THR A 38 -11.84 -14.30 7.55
N GLN A 39 -10.89 -13.51 7.94
CA GLN A 39 -9.47 -13.85 7.89
C GLN A 39 -8.96 -14.02 9.31
N LYS A 40 -8.56 -15.24 9.64
CA LYS A 40 -7.84 -15.54 10.88
C LYS A 40 -6.35 -15.43 10.59
N ASN A 41 -5.76 -14.35 11.03
CA ASN A 41 -4.31 -14.14 11.01
C ASN A 41 -3.82 -14.26 12.44
N ILE A 42 -2.88 -15.16 12.71
CA ILE A 42 -2.29 -15.40 14.01
C ILE A 42 -2.41 -14.16 14.94
N GLY A 43 -3.60 -13.98 15.53
CA GLY A 43 -3.89 -12.95 16.52
C GLY A 43 -4.51 -11.63 16.08
N LEU A 44 -4.52 -11.27 14.80
CA LEU A 44 -5.26 -10.12 14.27
C LEU A 44 -6.33 -10.61 13.29
N ASP A 45 -7.42 -11.10 13.84
CA ASP A 45 -8.55 -11.59 13.06
C ASP A 45 -9.34 -10.41 12.47
N LYS A 46 -9.72 -10.54 11.20
CA LYS A 46 -10.48 -9.51 10.49
C LYS A 46 -11.74 -10.10 9.85
N GLU A 47 -12.79 -9.33 9.92
CA GLU A 47 -13.98 -9.51 9.08
C GLU A 47 -13.97 -8.45 7.98
N ASN A 48 -14.32 -8.89 6.78
CA ASN A 48 -14.37 -8.00 5.64
C ASN A 48 -15.69 -8.22 4.89
N PHE A 49 -16.48 -7.17 4.74
CA PHE A 49 -17.66 -7.13 3.89
C PHE A 49 -17.36 -6.24 2.68
N ILE A 50 -17.71 -6.74 1.50
CA ILE A 50 -17.59 -6.01 0.24
C ILE A 50 -18.91 -5.97 -0.49
N GLY A 51 -19.21 -4.85 -1.12
CA GLY A 51 -20.32 -4.67 -2.02
C GLY A 51 -19.95 -3.77 -3.17
N SER A 52 -20.27 -4.14 -4.41
CA SER A 52 -19.91 -3.27 -5.55
C SER A 52 -20.88 -3.40 -6.70
N ILE A 53 -21.04 -2.31 -7.45
CA ILE A 53 -21.72 -2.24 -8.74
C ILE A 53 -20.72 -1.69 -9.75
N ASN A 54 -20.31 -2.51 -10.70
CA ASN A 54 -19.28 -2.20 -11.65
C ASN A 54 -19.85 -2.23 -13.08
N TYR A 55 -19.54 -1.22 -13.86
CA TYR A 55 -19.85 -1.12 -15.28
C TYR A 55 -18.56 -1.26 -16.08
N ASN A 56 -18.53 -2.25 -16.98
CA ASN A 56 -17.36 -2.50 -17.82
C ASN A 56 -17.76 -2.38 -19.28
N TRP A 57 -16.89 -1.80 -20.11
CA TRP A 57 -17.07 -1.73 -21.56
C TRP A 57 -15.72 -1.62 -22.28
N THR A 58 -15.73 -1.95 -23.57
CA THR A 58 -14.57 -1.97 -24.45
C THR A 58 -14.75 -0.93 -25.55
N PRO A 59 -14.31 0.34 -25.33
CA PRO A 59 -14.51 1.41 -26.34
C PRO A 59 -13.89 1.09 -27.69
N LYS A 60 -12.77 0.36 -27.72
CA LYS A 60 -12.09 -0.21 -28.89
C LYS A 60 -11.43 -1.52 -28.50
N THR A 61 -11.09 -2.37 -29.47
CA THR A 61 -10.51 -3.72 -29.26
C THR A 61 -9.39 -3.77 -28.22
N ASN A 62 -8.53 -2.74 -28.15
CA ASN A 62 -7.39 -2.71 -27.25
C ASN A 62 -7.58 -1.72 -26.09
N ARG A 63 -8.81 -1.35 -25.76
CA ARG A 63 -9.13 -0.38 -24.71
C ARG A 63 -10.25 -0.91 -23.83
N THR A 64 -10.05 -0.86 -22.54
CA THR A 64 -11.09 -1.21 -21.58
C THR A 64 -11.35 -0.03 -20.66
N ALA A 65 -12.61 0.19 -20.36
CA ALA A 65 -13.04 1.18 -19.39
C ALA A 65 -13.94 0.50 -18.35
N ARG A 66 -13.79 0.90 -17.11
CA ARG A 66 -14.58 0.41 -15.98
C ARG A 66 -14.97 1.59 -15.10
N PHE A 67 -16.22 1.62 -14.72
CA PHE A 67 -16.76 2.56 -13.76
C PHE A 67 -17.39 1.79 -12.60
N ASP A 68 -16.86 1.95 -11.41
CA ASP A 68 -17.41 1.39 -10.18
C ASP A 68 -18.26 2.49 -9.54
N LEU A 69 -19.57 2.38 -9.64
CA LEU A 69 -20.53 3.36 -9.10
C LEU A 69 -20.47 3.35 -7.57
N PHE A 70 -20.48 2.16 -7.00
CA PHE A 70 -20.33 1.93 -5.57
C PHE A 70 -19.35 0.79 -5.36
N ASN A 71 -18.38 1.04 -4.49
CA ASN A 71 -17.46 0.05 -3.96
C ASN A 71 -17.44 0.24 -2.44
N VAL A 72 -18.24 -0.57 -1.76
CA VAL A 72 -18.31 -0.57 -0.29
C VAL A 72 -17.31 -1.58 0.23
N GLN A 73 -16.50 -1.17 1.17
CA GLN A 73 -15.64 -2.06 1.92
C GLN A 73 -15.76 -1.70 3.41
N PHE A 74 -16.09 -2.69 4.20
CA PHE A 74 -16.14 -2.62 5.63
C PHE A 74 -15.15 -3.63 6.20
N VAL A 75 -14.17 -3.15 6.95
CA VAL A 75 -13.15 -3.98 7.60
C VAL A 75 -13.30 -3.81 9.11
N ARG A 76 -13.51 -4.91 9.81
CA ARG A 76 -13.57 -4.95 11.26
C ARG A 76 -12.43 -5.80 11.82
N ASN A 77 -11.64 -5.20 12.68
CA ASN A 77 -10.63 -5.91 13.45
C ASN A 77 -11.27 -6.49 14.71
N LEU A 78 -11.18 -7.80 14.90
CA LEU A 78 -11.85 -8.51 16.00
C LEU A 78 -11.02 -8.51 17.28
N ASN A 79 -9.71 -8.58 17.18
CA ASN A 79 -8.78 -8.73 18.30
C ASN A 79 -7.68 -7.66 18.31
N PRO A 80 -7.99 -6.34 18.29
CA PRO A 80 -6.98 -5.28 18.25
C PRO A 80 -6.02 -5.31 19.45
N LYS A 81 -6.50 -5.78 20.61
CA LYS A 81 -5.72 -5.94 21.84
C LYS A 81 -4.57 -6.94 21.73
N ASN A 82 -4.64 -7.85 20.76
CA ASN A 82 -3.63 -8.88 20.55
C ASN A 82 -2.43 -8.42 19.70
N TYR A 83 -2.37 -7.13 19.35
CA TYR A 83 -1.35 -6.57 18.48
C TYR A 83 0.08 -6.92 18.93
N TYR A 84 0.42 -6.73 20.18
CA TYR A 84 1.77 -6.96 20.69
C TYR A 84 2.15 -8.45 20.85
N ASN A 85 1.17 -9.36 20.87
CA ASN A 85 1.42 -10.80 20.79
C ASN A 85 1.84 -11.21 19.36
N VAL A 86 1.41 -10.48 18.34
CA VAL A 86 1.73 -10.73 16.94
C VAL A 86 3.00 -9.99 16.52
N TYR A 87 3.10 -8.72 16.90
CA TYR A 87 4.23 -7.85 16.58
C TYR A 87 5.20 -7.75 17.76
N THR A 88 5.84 -8.87 18.07
CA THR A 88 6.76 -8.99 19.22
C THR A 88 7.93 -8.01 19.16
N SER A 89 8.44 -7.69 17.96
CA SER A 89 9.49 -6.69 17.80
C SER A 89 9.09 -5.29 18.30
N SER A 90 7.83 -4.91 18.14
CA SER A 90 7.30 -3.65 18.68
C SER A 90 7.18 -3.73 20.21
N TYR A 91 6.72 -4.87 20.72
CA TYR A 91 6.63 -5.11 22.16
C TYR A 91 8.01 -5.09 22.84
N ASP A 92 9.00 -5.78 22.25
CA ASP A 92 10.37 -5.83 22.76
C ASP A 92 11.03 -4.44 22.76
N ALA A 93 10.78 -3.64 21.73
CA ALA A 93 11.28 -2.27 21.67
C ALA A 93 10.68 -1.39 22.79
N LEU A 94 9.37 -1.47 23.04
CA LEU A 94 8.73 -0.77 24.14
C LEU A 94 9.28 -1.22 25.50
N ASN A 95 9.44 -2.53 25.73
CA ASN A 95 10.01 -3.07 26.97
C ASN A 95 11.46 -2.62 27.19
N THR A 96 12.25 -2.55 26.11
CA THR A 96 13.63 -2.05 26.19
C THR A 96 13.67 -0.59 26.67
N LEU A 97 12.78 0.25 26.15
CA LEU A 97 12.65 1.64 26.59
C LEU A 97 12.09 1.75 28.02
N ALA A 98 11.10 0.93 28.37
CA ALA A 98 10.46 0.94 29.68
C ALA A 98 11.40 0.50 30.83
N LYS A 99 12.48 -0.22 30.51
CA LYS A 99 13.55 -0.56 31.48
C LYS A 99 14.46 0.63 31.82
N ASN A 100 14.40 1.72 31.06
CA ASN A 100 15.11 2.94 31.40
C ASN A 100 14.46 3.59 32.64
N PRO A 101 15.22 3.81 33.73
CA PRO A 101 14.68 4.40 34.97
C PRO A 101 14.00 5.76 34.77
N LEU A 102 14.37 6.51 33.73
CA LEU A 102 13.78 7.82 33.40
C LEU A 102 12.36 7.70 32.86
N TYR A 103 11.98 6.54 32.29
CA TYR A 103 10.70 6.35 31.60
C TYR A 103 9.75 5.42 32.34
N GLN A 104 10.10 5.02 33.58
CA GLN A 104 9.29 4.10 34.37
C GLN A 104 7.90 4.68 34.66
N ILE A 105 6.90 3.81 34.55
CA ILE A 105 5.51 4.06 34.95
C ILE A 105 5.17 3.26 36.23
N GLY A 106 3.96 3.36 36.72
CA GLY A 106 3.56 2.66 37.97
C GLY A 106 3.80 1.14 37.91
N ALA A 107 4.23 0.56 39.02
CA ALA A 107 4.59 -0.86 39.10
C ALA A 107 3.46 -1.82 38.69
N ASN A 108 2.19 -1.41 38.82
CA ASN A 108 1.01 -2.17 38.41
C ASN A 108 0.87 -2.35 36.88
N PHE A 109 1.69 -1.66 36.09
CA PHE A 109 1.73 -1.78 34.63
C PHE A 109 2.78 -2.76 34.14
N TYR A 110 3.53 -3.38 35.01
CA TYR A 110 4.52 -4.41 34.69
C TYR A 110 4.04 -5.79 35.16
N ASP A 111 4.48 -6.82 34.45
CA ASP A 111 4.28 -8.23 34.83
C ASP A 111 5.36 -8.69 35.86
N ALA A 112 5.31 -9.97 36.25
CA ALA A 112 6.26 -10.54 37.19
C ALA A 112 7.71 -10.58 36.67
N ASP A 113 7.90 -10.55 35.36
CA ASP A 113 9.21 -10.55 34.68
C ASP A 113 9.74 -9.13 34.43
N GLY A 114 8.99 -8.11 34.87
CA GLY A 114 9.34 -6.70 34.73
C GLY A 114 9.12 -6.16 33.30
N ASN A 115 8.31 -6.83 32.47
CA ASN A 115 7.88 -6.33 31.18
C ASN A 115 6.53 -5.61 31.30
N LEU A 116 6.27 -4.69 30.37
CA LEU A 116 4.97 -4.02 30.30
C LEU A 116 3.84 -5.05 30.11
N THR A 117 2.77 -4.95 30.89
CA THR A 117 1.59 -5.77 30.63
C THR A 117 1.02 -5.43 29.25
N ILE A 118 0.67 -6.45 28.46
CA ILE A 118 0.04 -6.26 27.17
C ILE A 118 -1.30 -5.55 27.39
N GLU A 119 -1.63 -4.57 26.56
CA GLU A 119 -2.77 -3.67 26.63
C GLU A 119 -2.60 -2.56 27.67
N ASN A 120 -2.64 -2.83 28.97
CA ASN A 120 -2.64 -1.77 29.97
C ASN A 120 -1.26 -1.10 30.13
N GLY A 121 -0.21 -1.90 30.29
CA GLY A 121 1.16 -1.38 30.46
C GLY A 121 1.68 -0.71 29.19
N THR A 122 1.51 -1.35 28.02
CA THR A 122 1.94 -0.78 26.74
C THR A 122 1.22 0.53 26.41
N ASN A 123 -0.11 0.58 26.59
CA ASN A 123 -0.88 1.78 26.32
C ASN A 123 -0.54 2.92 27.27
N GLN A 124 -0.38 2.63 28.57
CA GLN A 124 0.02 3.64 29.54
C GLN A 124 1.42 4.17 29.27
N PHE A 125 2.38 3.30 28.92
CA PHE A 125 3.73 3.69 28.58
C PHE A 125 3.75 4.60 27.32
N ILE A 126 3.07 4.20 26.25
CA ILE A 126 2.94 4.99 25.03
C ILE A 126 2.34 6.36 25.35
N ASN A 127 1.23 6.39 26.09
CA ASN A 127 0.59 7.66 26.44
C ASN A 127 1.52 8.57 27.25
N ASN A 128 2.26 8.02 28.22
CA ASN A 128 3.20 8.77 29.06
C ASN A 128 4.31 9.43 28.22
N ILE A 129 4.84 8.71 27.22
CA ILE A 129 5.86 9.23 26.31
C ILE A 129 5.28 10.25 25.33
N LEU A 130 4.14 9.96 24.70
CA LEU A 130 3.56 10.82 23.67
C LEU A 130 2.99 12.13 24.23
N THR A 131 2.48 12.12 25.45
CA THR A 131 2.04 13.34 26.15
C THR A 131 3.21 14.12 26.78
N GLN A 132 4.43 13.61 26.65
CA GLN A 132 5.63 14.18 27.29
C GLN A 132 5.50 14.39 28.80
N ALA A 133 4.71 13.52 29.45
CA ALA A 133 4.59 13.51 30.91
C ALA A 133 5.95 13.20 31.56
N THR A 134 6.85 12.56 30.84
CA THR A 134 8.26 12.35 31.20
C THR A 134 9.17 12.93 30.12
N PRO A 135 10.24 13.68 30.46
CA PRO A 135 11.22 14.15 29.50
C PRO A 135 11.83 12.99 28.72
N THR A 136 11.61 12.97 27.41
CA THR A 136 12.00 11.84 26.55
C THR A 136 12.97 12.33 25.47
N SER A 137 13.97 11.53 25.12
CA SER A 137 14.85 11.85 24.01
C SER A 137 14.06 11.89 22.68
N ALA A 138 14.48 12.72 21.74
CA ALA A 138 13.82 12.83 20.43
C ALA A 138 13.79 11.48 19.68
N THR A 139 14.83 10.65 19.85
CA THR A 139 14.92 9.32 19.23
C THR A 139 13.92 8.35 19.84
N ASP A 140 13.82 8.31 21.18
CA ASP A 140 12.91 7.40 21.88
C ASP A 140 11.45 7.80 21.66
N TYR A 141 11.18 9.13 21.68
CA TYR A 141 9.87 9.66 21.32
C TYR A 141 9.44 9.22 19.92
N ALA A 142 10.32 9.38 18.91
CA ALA A 142 10.06 8.98 17.54
C ALA A 142 9.80 7.46 17.42
N THR A 143 10.57 6.64 18.16
CA THR A 143 10.39 5.18 18.18
C THR A 143 9.01 4.80 18.75
N VAL A 144 8.63 5.37 19.90
CA VAL A 144 7.32 5.09 20.52
C VAL A 144 6.18 5.58 19.63
N LYS A 145 6.31 6.77 19.04
CA LYS A 145 5.33 7.33 18.11
C LYS A 145 5.13 6.42 16.89
N SER A 146 6.21 5.93 16.29
CA SER A 146 6.15 5.03 15.14
C SER A 146 5.45 3.71 15.47
N ILE A 147 5.74 3.12 16.63
CA ILE A 147 5.08 1.90 17.12
C ILE A 147 3.57 2.14 17.33
N ALA A 148 3.23 3.26 17.99
CA ALA A 148 1.84 3.61 18.26
C ALA A 148 1.03 3.84 16.96
N GLU A 149 1.61 4.56 16.01
CA GLU A 149 1.00 4.80 14.71
C GLU A 149 0.79 3.50 13.94
N ARG A 150 1.79 2.63 13.91
CA ARG A 150 1.68 1.31 13.29
C ARG A 150 0.58 0.46 13.94
N GLN A 151 0.52 0.42 15.27
CA GLN A 151 -0.56 -0.28 15.98
C GLN A 151 -1.92 0.28 15.58
N PHE A 152 -2.11 1.59 15.64
CA PHE A 152 -3.35 2.25 15.30
C PHE A 152 -3.80 1.89 13.87
N ARG A 153 -2.94 2.11 12.88
CA ARG A 153 -3.23 1.87 11.45
C ARG A 153 -3.56 0.41 11.13
N LEU A 154 -2.93 -0.55 11.82
CA LEU A 154 -3.16 -1.98 11.58
C LEU A 154 -4.38 -2.54 12.31
N THR A 155 -4.85 -1.85 13.36
CA THR A 155 -5.99 -2.30 14.20
C THR A 155 -7.25 -1.47 14.03
N GLU A 156 -7.20 -0.39 13.26
CA GLU A 156 -8.35 0.46 12.95
C GLU A 156 -9.41 -0.30 12.15
N ASN A 157 -10.68 0.03 12.41
CA ASN A 157 -11.79 -0.43 11.59
C ASN A 157 -12.01 0.56 10.45
N ASP A 158 -12.18 0.06 9.24
CA ASP A 158 -12.36 0.88 8.05
C ASP A 158 -13.78 0.77 7.51
N PHE A 159 -14.40 1.90 7.21
CA PHE A 159 -15.58 1.98 6.36
C PHE A 159 -15.29 2.85 5.15
N ILE A 160 -15.27 2.23 3.98
CA ILE A 160 -14.94 2.88 2.71
C ILE A 160 -16.14 2.74 1.77
N LEU A 161 -16.68 3.85 1.31
CA LEU A 161 -17.59 3.91 0.17
C LEU A 161 -16.93 4.73 -0.94
N ALA A 162 -16.46 4.05 -1.96
CA ALA A 162 -15.72 4.67 -3.05
C ALA A 162 -16.45 4.57 -4.39
N THR A 163 -16.27 5.58 -5.22
CA THR A 163 -16.59 5.58 -6.65
C THR A 163 -15.28 5.68 -7.42
N ASN A 164 -15.08 4.85 -8.45
CA ASN A 164 -13.85 4.94 -9.23
C ASN A 164 -14.09 4.75 -10.72
N PHE A 165 -13.21 5.36 -11.50
CA PHE A 165 -13.10 5.16 -12.93
C PHE A 165 -11.71 4.65 -13.26
N SER A 166 -11.63 3.58 -14.04
CA SER A 166 -10.36 3.07 -14.55
C SER A 166 -10.40 2.87 -16.05
N TYR A 167 -9.29 3.19 -16.70
CA TYR A 167 -9.10 3.06 -18.12
C TYR A 167 -7.79 2.36 -18.43
N SER A 168 -7.81 1.43 -19.37
CA SER A 168 -6.63 0.71 -19.82
C SER A 168 -6.57 0.69 -21.34
N THR A 169 -5.38 0.90 -21.89
CA THR A 169 -5.12 0.79 -23.33
C THR A 169 -3.80 0.05 -23.58
N THR A 170 -3.75 -0.77 -24.61
CA THR A 170 -2.56 -1.51 -24.99
C THR A 170 -2.43 -1.57 -26.51
N THR A 171 -1.19 -1.68 -27.00
CA THR A 171 -0.91 -2.02 -28.40
C THR A 171 -0.60 -3.51 -28.60
N LYS A 172 -0.60 -4.29 -27.53
CA LYS A 172 -0.32 -5.73 -27.58
C LYS A 172 -1.34 -6.43 -28.47
N LYS A 173 -0.86 -7.17 -29.47
CA LYS A 173 -1.69 -7.86 -30.48
C LYS A 173 -2.03 -9.29 -30.03
N ASP A 174 -1.03 -10.02 -29.54
CA ASP A 174 -1.16 -11.41 -29.12
C ASP A 174 -0.15 -11.76 -28.02
N LEU A 175 -0.06 -13.01 -27.63
CA LEU A 175 0.85 -13.47 -26.56
C LEU A 175 2.32 -13.45 -27.00
N ALA A 176 2.62 -13.55 -28.28
CA ALA A 176 3.97 -13.54 -28.84
C ALA A 176 4.50 -12.13 -29.08
N ASP A 177 3.64 -11.10 -29.02
CA ASP A 177 4.02 -9.71 -29.26
C ASP A 177 5.01 -9.24 -28.17
N SER A 178 6.22 -8.91 -28.59
CA SER A 178 7.33 -8.45 -27.75
C SER A 178 7.63 -6.95 -27.88
N ASP A 179 6.89 -6.21 -28.76
CA ASP A 179 6.96 -4.76 -28.87
C ASP A 179 5.58 -4.12 -28.69
N PHE A 180 5.27 -3.74 -27.48
CA PHE A 180 3.98 -3.13 -27.15
C PHE A 180 4.10 -2.18 -25.95
N TYR A 181 3.07 -1.37 -25.74
CA TYR A 181 2.86 -0.69 -24.49
C TYR A 181 1.53 -1.07 -23.84
N LEU A 182 1.46 -0.89 -22.54
CA LEU A 182 0.26 -0.94 -21.74
C LEU A 182 0.23 0.31 -20.87
N PHE A 183 -0.87 1.05 -20.92
CA PHE A 183 -1.14 2.17 -20.02
C PHE A 183 -2.42 1.93 -19.28
N LYS A 184 -2.38 2.11 -17.94
CA LYS A 184 -3.55 2.06 -17.07
C LYS A 184 -3.60 3.32 -16.24
N THR A 185 -4.80 3.84 -16.04
CA THR A 185 -5.06 4.93 -15.11
C THR A 185 -6.29 4.61 -14.28
N LYS A 186 -6.30 5.07 -13.05
CA LYS A 186 -7.44 4.95 -12.13
C LYS A 186 -7.58 6.24 -11.34
N ILE A 187 -8.81 6.71 -11.20
CA ILE A 187 -9.19 7.79 -10.30
C ILE A 187 -10.28 7.24 -9.38
N GLU A 188 -10.11 7.43 -8.08
CA GLU A 188 -11.04 6.97 -7.05
C GLU A 188 -11.35 8.12 -6.10
N SER A 189 -12.63 8.31 -5.78
CA SER A 189 -13.09 9.22 -4.74
C SER A 189 -13.86 8.40 -3.70
N ALA A 190 -13.43 8.45 -2.46
CA ALA A 190 -14.09 7.79 -1.34
C ALA A 190 -14.72 8.83 -0.41
N GLY A 191 -15.84 8.46 0.23
CA GLY A 191 -16.50 9.26 1.25
C GLY A 191 -17.27 10.48 0.74
N SER A 192 -16.94 11.05 -0.41
CA SER A 192 -17.54 12.32 -0.89
C SER A 192 -19.07 12.28 -1.00
N ILE A 193 -19.64 11.16 -1.45
CA ILE A 193 -21.10 10.98 -1.52
C ILE A 193 -21.70 10.96 -0.12
N LEU A 194 -21.04 10.31 0.84
CA LEU A 194 -21.48 10.26 2.23
C LEU A 194 -21.41 11.63 2.89
N SER A 195 -20.33 12.38 2.65
CA SER A 195 -20.16 13.73 3.16
C SER A 195 -21.21 14.71 2.61
N LEU A 196 -21.56 14.61 1.32
CA LEU A 196 -22.65 15.36 0.72
C LEU A 196 -24.00 15.04 1.40
N PHE A 197 -24.28 13.75 1.62
CA PHE A 197 -25.49 13.32 2.31
C PHE A 197 -25.50 13.77 3.78
N ALA A 198 -24.41 13.60 4.51
CA ALA A 198 -24.28 13.99 5.91
C ALA A 198 -24.49 15.50 6.10
N ASN A 199 -23.93 16.32 5.23
CA ASN A 199 -24.12 17.77 5.24
C ASN A 199 -25.57 18.17 4.89
N ALA A 200 -26.18 17.51 3.89
CA ALA A 200 -27.56 17.80 3.48
C ALA A 200 -28.59 17.42 4.57
N THR A 201 -28.29 16.43 5.38
CA THR A 201 -29.17 15.96 6.47
C THR A 201 -28.82 16.54 7.84
N ASN A 202 -27.82 17.43 7.91
CA ASN A 202 -27.29 18.00 9.17
C ASN A 202 -26.94 16.91 10.21
N LEU A 203 -26.31 15.82 9.78
CA LEU A 203 -25.82 14.77 10.68
C LEU A 203 -24.86 15.36 11.71
N LYS A 204 -25.00 14.91 12.95
CA LYS A 204 -24.08 15.35 14.02
C LYS A 204 -22.75 14.67 13.87
N LYS A 205 -21.69 15.41 14.12
CA LYS A 205 -20.33 14.90 14.20
C LYS A 205 -20.05 14.37 15.61
N ASN A 206 -19.13 13.41 15.68
CA ASN A 206 -18.64 12.87 16.94
C ASN A 206 -17.70 13.85 17.67
N THR A 207 -17.14 13.44 18.79
CA THR A 207 -16.20 14.24 19.62
C THR A 207 -14.92 14.63 18.89
N SER A 208 -14.53 13.86 17.87
CA SER A 208 -13.38 14.12 17.01
C SER A 208 -13.72 15.01 15.79
N ASN A 209 -14.92 15.62 15.78
CA ASN A 209 -15.43 16.43 14.66
C ASN A 209 -15.57 15.66 13.33
N ARG A 210 -15.83 14.33 13.38
CA ARG A 210 -16.00 13.43 12.25
C ARG A 210 -17.44 12.97 12.14
N PHE A 211 -17.89 12.75 10.91
CA PHE A 211 -19.16 12.07 10.66
C PHE A 211 -18.99 10.55 10.82
N GLU A 212 -20.00 9.93 11.38
CA GLU A 212 -20.06 8.48 11.56
C GLU A 212 -21.27 7.88 10.83
N LEU A 213 -21.06 6.70 10.27
CA LEU A 213 -22.12 5.85 9.77
C LEU A 213 -21.99 4.46 10.42
N PHE A 214 -23.06 3.92 10.97
CA PHE A 214 -23.05 2.67 11.76
C PHE A 214 -22.04 2.69 12.93
N ASN A 215 -21.86 3.84 13.59
CA ASN A 215 -20.89 4.07 14.66
C ASN A 215 -19.42 3.91 14.22
N LEU A 216 -19.14 4.14 12.95
CA LEU A 216 -17.80 4.16 12.39
C LEU A 216 -17.57 5.41 11.58
N GLU A 217 -16.40 5.99 11.73
CA GLU A 217 -15.91 7.04 10.86
C GLU A 217 -15.67 6.46 9.46
N TYR A 218 -16.18 7.13 8.43
CA TYR A 218 -15.91 6.70 7.05
C TYR A 218 -14.72 7.45 6.48
N SER A 219 -13.97 6.74 5.65
CA SER A 219 -12.78 7.30 5.01
C SER A 219 -13.16 8.24 3.86
N GLU A 220 -12.50 9.41 3.81
CA GLU A 220 -12.70 10.42 2.78
C GLU A 220 -11.37 10.80 2.13
N TYR A 221 -11.19 10.45 0.84
CA TYR A 221 -9.97 10.72 0.07
C TYR A 221 -10.21 10.73 -1.43
N ILE A 222 -9.27 11.34 -2.16
CA ILE A 222 -9.11 11.18 -3.62
C ILE A 222 -7.82 10.43 -3.89
N LYS A 223 -7.88 9.41 -4.78
CA LYS A 223 -6.76 8.58 -5.16
C LYS A 223 -6.62 8.54 -6.69
N THR A 224 -5.40 8.73 -7.18
CA THR A 224 -5.09 8.66 -8.62
C THR A 224 -3.88 7.76 -8.84
N GLU A 225 -3.96 6.91 -9.86
CA GLU A 225 -2.90 5.96 -10.22
C GLU A 225 -2.63 5.98 -11.73
N PHE A 226 -1.35 5.90 -12.08
CA PHE A 226 -0.86 5.74 -13.46
C PHE A 226 0.14 4.58 -13.48
N ASP A 227 -0.08 3.61 -14.37
CA ASP A 227 0.81 2.46 -14.58
C ASP A 227 1.11 2.38 -16.09
N PHE A 228 2.35 2.59 -16.46
CA PHE A 228 2.82 2.53 -17.83
C PHE A 228 3.89 1.45 -17.97
N VAL A 229 3.69 0.57 -18.94
CA VAL A 229 4.65 -0.49 -19.27
C VAL A 229 4.94 -0.39 -20.77
N LYS A 230 6.23 -0.40 -21.13
CA LYS A 230 6.67 -0.47 -22.53
C LYS A 230 7.67 -1.59 -22.68
N TYR A 231 7.48 -2.37 -23.73
CA TYR A 231 8.41 -3.38 -24.22
C TYR A 231 8.95 -2.94 -25.56
N TRP A 232 10.26 -3.09 -25.76
CA TRP A 232 10.94 -2.90 -27.04
C TRP A 232 11.59 -4.21 -27.44
N ASP A 233 11.25 -4.71 -28.62
CA ASP A 233 11.94 -5.82 -29.26
C ASP A 233 13.20 -5.30 -29.95
N LEU A 234 14.36 -5.70 -29.45
CA LEU A 234 15.66 -5.33 -30.01
C LEU A 234 16.15 -6.34 -31.05
N SER A 235 15.31 -7.28 -31.45
CA SER A 235 15.66 -8.43 -32.32
C SER A 235 16.57 -9.45 -31.64
N ARG A 236 16.74 -10.63 -32.27
CA ARG A 236 17.56 -11.74 -31.76
C ARG A 236 17.19 -12.18 -30.33
N GLU A 237 15.89 -12.21 -30.03
CA GLU A 237 15.36 -12.62 -28.70
C GLU A 237 15.88 -11.74 -27.53
N LYS A 238 16.10 -10.46 -27.80
CA LYS A 238 16.47 -9.46 -26.81
C LYS A 238 15.31 -8.46 -26.67
N VAL A 239 14.90 -8.21 -25.42
CA VAL A 239 13.79 -7.31 -25.12
C VAL A 239 14.21 -6.37 -23.99
N ILE A 240 13.91 -5.09 -24.12
CA ILE A 240 13.92 -4.15 -22.99
C ILE A 240 12.48 -3.96 -22.53
N ALA A 241 12.25 -4.12 -21.24
CA ALA A 241 10.99 -3.82 -20.59
C ALA A 241 11.19 -2.68 -19.58
N VAL A 242 10.36 -1.66 -19.65
CA VAL A 242 10.32 -0.56 -18.68
C VAL A 242 8.91 -0.46 -18.13
N ARG A 243 8.79 -0.34 -16.82
CA ARG A 243 7.55 -0.05 -16.12
C ARG A 243 7.74 1.19 -15.27
N SER A 244 6.77 2.10 -15.32
CA SER A 244 6.67 3.27 -14.46
C SER A 244 5.32 3.26 -13.78
N PHE A 245 5.33 3.43 -12.46
CA PHE A 245 4.12 3.57 -11.67
C PHE A 245 4.18 4.84 -10.83
N PHE A 246 3.12 5.60 -10.85
CA PHE A 246 2.87 6.71 -9.95
C PHE A 246 1.47 6.58 -9.36
N GLY A 247 1.38 6.70 -8.05
CA GLY A 247 0.11 6.72 -7.34
C GLY A 247 0.15 7.71 -6.19
N ILE A 248 -0.97 8.41 -5.99
CA ILE A 248 -1.15 9.34 -4.89
C ILE A 248 -2.59 9.25 -4.37
N ALA A 249 -2.74 9.29 -3.05
CA ALA A 249 -4.02 9.32 -2.37
C ALA A 249 -4.01 10.44 -1.32
N ILE A 250 -4.91 11.40 -1.44
CA ILE A 250 -4.95 12.59 -0.58
C ILE A 250 -6.18 12.49 0.31
N PRO A 251 -6.02 12.36 1.64
CA PRO A 251 -7.14 12.42 2.58
C PRO A 251 -7.67 13.84 2.69
N PHE A 252 -8.94 14.00 2.99
CA PHE A 252 -9.58 15.29 3.27
C PHE A 252 -10.86 15.09 4.06
N GLY A 253 -11.49 16.22 4.48
CA GLY A 253 -12.81 16.22 5.09
C GLY A 253 -12.93 15.36 6.34
N ASN A 254 -13.44 14.15 6.21
CA ASN A 254 -13.67 13.22 7.29
C ASN A 254 -12.44 12.35 7.65
N SER A 255 -11.32 12.52 6.96
CA SER A 255 -10.10 11.71 7.16
C SER A 255 -8.85 12.56 7.18
N ASP A 256 -7.90 12.23 8.08
CA ASP A 256 -6.56 12.81 8.13
C ASP A 256 -5.51 11.90 7.49
N ASN A 257 -5.87 10.66 7.23
CA ASN A 257 -4.99 9.64 6.66
C ASN A 257 -5.75 8.70 5.73
N ILE A 258 -5.00 7.87 5.00
CA ILE A 258 -5.56 6.86 4.09
C ILE A 258 -5.64 5.52 4.82
N PRO A 259 -6.75 4.76 4.70
CA PRO A 259 -6.85 3.42 5.26
C PRO A 259 -5.71 2.51 4.80
N PHE A 260 -5.27 1.60 5.69
CA PHE A 260 -4.25 0.61 5.37
C PHE A 260 -4.55 -0.16 4.07
N SER A 261 -5.80 -0.56 3.87
CA SER A 261 -6.24 -1.28 2.68
C SER A 261 -6.14 -0.50 1.37
N ARG A 262 -5.88 0.81 1.42
CA ARG A 262 -5.77 1.73 0.28
C ARG A 262 -4.40 2.39 0.17
N SER A 263 -3.54 2.21 1.16
CA SER A 263 -2.16 2.72 1.19
C SER A 263 -1.27 1.99 0.19
N TYR A 264 -0.10 2.56 -0.07
CA TYR A 264 0.96 1.95 -0.87
C TYR A 264 2.07 1.41 0.02
N TYR A 265 2.63 0.28 -0.36
CA TYR A 265 3.87 -0.25 0.18
C TYR A 265 4.90 -0.39 -0.94
N SER A 266 6.17 -0.57 -0.59
CA SER A 266 7.25 -0.79 -1.54
C SER A 266 8.11 -1.99 -1.17
N GLY A 267 8.81 -2.52 -2.19
CA GLY A 267 9.59 -3.75 -2.12
C GLY A 267 8.85 -4.98 -2.63
N GLY A 268 9.62 -6.02 -2.92
CA GLY A 268 9.10 -7.29 -3.40
C GLY A 268 9.42 -7.57 -4.87
N SER A 269 9.13 -8.80 -5.29
CA SER A 269 9.53 -9.37 -6.58
C SER A 269 8.95 -8.67 -7.83
N ASN A 270 7.88 -7.90 -7.68
CA ASN A 270 7.21 -7.17 -8.76
C ASN A 270 7.30 -5.64 -8.58
N ASP A 271 8.12 -5.20 -7.65
CA ASP A 271 8.36 -3.81 -7.30
C ASP A 271 9.88 -3.55 -7.25
N ASN A 272 10.45 -3.05 -6.16
CA ASN A 272 11.90 -2.96 -5.99
C ASN A 272 12.46 -4.27 -5.43
N ARG A 273 13.12 -5.06 -6.27
CA ARG A 273 13.59 -6.42 -5.97
C ARG A 273 14.77 -6.48 -4.98
N GLY A 274 15.37 -5.34 -4.65
CA GLY A 274 16.38 -5.24 -3.59
C GLY A 274 15.81 -5.30 -2.17
N TRP A 275 14.49 -5.19 -2.00
CA TRP A 275 13.81 -5.20 -0.71
C TRP A 275 12.68 -6.23 -0.66
N ASN A 276 12.48 -6.82 0.50
CA ASN A 276 11.26 -7.58 0.77
C ASN A 276 10.04 -6.65 0.81
N PRO A 277 8.83 -7.17 0.57
CA PRO A 277 7.60 -6.39 0.73
C PRO A 277 7.52 -5.72 2.11
N TYR A 278 7.07 -4.46 2.16
CA TYR A 278 6.97 -3.65 3.38
C TYR A 278 8.31 -3.39 4.10
N ARG A 279 9.44 -3.38 3.36
CA ARG A 279 10.77 -3.14 3.92
C ARG A 279 11.51 -1.97 3.26
N LEU A 280 10.81 -1.19 2.46
CA LEU A 280 11.34 0.00 1.81
C LEU A 280 10.43 1.20 2.09
N GLY A 281 11.01 2.24 2.69
CA GLY A 281 10.34 3.50 2.98
C GLY A 281 9.35 3.44 4.16
N PRO A 282 8.59 4.50 4.39
CA PRO A 282 8.48 5.74 3.60
C PRO A 282 9.76 6.59 3.62
N GLY A 283 10.06 7.20 2.47
CA GLY A 283 11.19 8.11 2.35
C GLY A 283 12.53 7.50 2.79
N SER A 284 13.19 8.11 3.80
CA SER A 284 14.43 7.60 4.38
C SER A 284 14.24 6.82 5.70
N THR A 285 13.01 6.43 6.02
CA THR A 285 12.72 5.46 7.09
C THR A 285 12.98 4.03 6.60
N GLY A 286 12.80 3.05 7.42
CA GLY A 286 12.99 1.64 7.05
C GLY A 286 13.20 0.73 8.25
N GLY A 287 12.78 1.19 9.43
CA GLY A 287 12.78 0.41 10.65
C GLY A 287 11.74 -0.72 10.61
N ILE A 288 12.02 -1.81 11.31
CA ILE A 288 11.11 -2.96 11.42
C ILE A 288 9.81 -2.61 12.15
N ASN A 289 9.85 -1.57 12.99
CA ASN A 289 8.72 -1.08 13.78
C ASN A 289 8.01 0.10 13.13
N ASP A 290 8.49 0.58 11.98
CA ASP A 290 7.86 1.69 11.27
C ASP A 290 6.60 1.22 10.55
N PHE A 291 5.65 2.14 10.36
CA PHE A 291 4.52 1.91 9.48
C PHE A 291 5.01 2.08 8.04
N ASN A 292 5.38 0.96 7.41
CA ASN A 292 6.02 0.90 6.09
C ASN A 292 5.00 0.96 4.94
N GLU A 293 4.02 1.86 5.08
CA GLU A 293 3.05 2.23 4.07
C GLU A 293 2.91 3.74 3.98
N ALA A 294 2.43 4.22 2.85
CA ALA A 294 2.29 5.64 2.59
C ALA A 294 1.18 5.92 1.57
N ASN A 295 0.84 7.18 1.40
CA ASN A 295 -0.21 7.63 0.50
C ASN A 295 0.29 8.09 -0.88
N MET A 296 1.61 8.11 -1.12
CA MET A 296 2.22 8.36 -2.42
C MET A 296 3.26 7.29 -2.74
N LYS A 297 3.32 6.86 -4.01
CA LYS A 297 4.30 5.90 -4.53
C LYS A 297 4.80 6.31 -5.90
N LEU A 298 6.12 6.23 -6.07
CA LEU A 298 6.78 6.39 -7.37
C LEU A 298 7.75 5.23 -7.57
N THR A 299 7.60 4.49 -8.68
CA THR A 299 8.53 3.42 -9.04
C THR A 299 8.79 3.40 -10.54
N VAL A 300 10.02 3.09 -10.91
CA VAL A 300 10.47 2.84 -12.28
C VAL A 300 11.32 1.59 -12.26
N SER A 301 10.98 0.61 -13.08
CA SER A 301 11.74 -0.62 -13.26
C SER A 301 12.17 -0.76 -14.72
N ALA A 302 13.44 -1.09 -14.95
CA ALA A 302 13.97 -1.41 -16.26
C ALA A 302 14.58 -2.81 -16.25
N GLU A 303 14.29 -3.62 -17.26
CA GLU A 303 14.78 -4.99 -17.36
C GLU A 303 15.21 -5.27 -18.80
N PHE A 304 16.46 -5.69 -18.98
CA PHE A 304 16.98 -6.19 -20.23
C PHE A 304 16.97 -7.72 -20.20
N ARG A 305 16.21 -8.32 -21.09
CA ARG A 305 16.08 -9.78 -21.25
C ARG A 305 16.78 -10.25 -22.49
N PHE A 306 17.48 -11.40 -22.39
CA PHE A 306 18.21 -12.00 -23.50
C PHE A 306 18.19 -13.53 -23.40
N LYS A 307 18.20 -14.19 -24.56
CA LYS A 307 18.28 -15.65 -24.61
C LYS A 307 19.67 -16.13 -24.19
N ILE A 308 19.74 -17.19 -23.40
CA ILE A 308 20.96 -17.91 -23.06
C ILE A 308 21.04 -19.18 -23.90
N LEU A 309 20.10 -20.11 -23.71
CA LEU A 309 20.07 -21.40 -24.42
C LEU A 309 18.66 -22.00 -24.38
N GLY A 310 18.11 -22.42 -25.51
CA GLY A 310 16.79 -23.03 -25.58
C GLY A 310 15.71 -22.14 -24.96
N SER A 311 15.00 -22.63 -23.95
CA SER A 311 13.98 -21.90 -23.17
C SER A 311 14.55 -21.06 -22.03
N LEU A 312 15.87 -21.09 -21.80
CA LEU A 312 16.52 -20.35 -20.73
C LEU A 312 16.87 -18.93 -21.20
N LYS A 313 16.37 -17.94 -20.49
CA LYS A 313 16.62 -16.51 -20.73
C LYS A 313 17.29 -15.89 -19.49
N GLY A 314 18.23 -14.99 -19.73
CA GLY A 314 18.82 -14.13 -18.71
C GLY A 314 18.10 -12.79 -18.61
N ALA A 315 18.22 -12.12 -17.48
CA ALA A 315 17.74 -10.76 -17.29
C ALA A 315 18.74 -9.97 -16.44
N LEU A 316 18.94 -8.70 -16.80
CA LEU A 316 19.57 -7.69 -15.96
C LEU A 316 18.52 -6.64 -15.63
N PHE A 317 18.47 -6.18 -14.40
CA PHE A 317 17.45 -5.24 -14.00
C PHE A 317 17.93 -4.13 -13.07
N ALA A 318 17.23 -3.02 -13.12
CA ALA A 318 17.35 -1.91 -12.19
C ALA A 318 15.94 -1.43 -11.81
N ASP A 319 15.67 -1.37 -10.52
CA ASP A 319 14.40 -0.93 -9.93
C ASP A 319 14.66 0.29 -9.06
N ALA A 320 14.07 1.43 -9.40
CA ALA A 320 14.17 2.68 -8.66
C ALA A 320 12.79 3.05 -8.12
N GLY A 321 12.70 3.45 -6.86
CA GLY A 321 11.41 3.88 -6.33
C GLY A 321 11.39 3.99 -4.81
N ASN A 322 10.29 4.54 -4.32
CA ASN A 322 9.99 4.64 -2.89
C ASN A 322 8.51 5.00 -2.69
N ILE A 323 8.10 5.07 -1.45
CA ILE A 323 6.82 5.61 -0.97
C ILE A 323 7.06 6.79 -0.05
N TRP A 324 6.09 7.69 0.05
CA TRP A 324 6.11 8.84 0.95
C TRP A 324 4.70 9.18 1.41
N ASN A 325 4.61 9.85 2.56
CA ASN A 325 3.38 10.50 3.00
C ASN A 325 3.35 11.95 2.48
N VAL A 326 2.19 12.37 1.99
CA VAL A 326 1.98 13.71 1.43
C VAL A 326 0.59 14.21 1.79
N LEU A 327 0.49 15.45 2.28
CA LEU A 327 -0.78 16.09 2.61
C LEU A 327 -1.67 15.23 3.54
N ASP A 328 -1.06 14.55 4.49
CA ASP A 328 -1.72 13.79 5.56
C ASP A 328 -1.23 14.25 6.94
N ASN A 329 -1.59 13.55 8.01
CA ASN A 329 -1.22 13.89 9.36
C ASN A 329 0.15 13.34 9.81
N THR A 330 0.95 12.79 8.89
CA THR A 330 2.28 12.27 9.21
C THR A 330 3.27 13.41 9.41
N GLU A 331 3.85 13.49 10.61
CA GLU A 331 4.78 14.57 11.00
C GLU A 331 6.25 14.21 10.84
N ASP A 332 6.60 12.92 10.59
CA ASP A 332 8.00 12.51 10.44
C ASP A 332 8.58 13.05 9.13
N PRO A 333 9.55 14.00 9.18
CA PRO A 333 10.15 14.59 8.00
C PRO A 333 10.94 13.57 7.15
N LYS A 334 11.30 12.41 7.71
CA LYS A 334 11.95 11.33 6.96
C LYS A 334 10.96 10.55 6.12
N ALA A 335 9.68 10.51 6.51
CA ALA A 335 8.61 9.78 5.86
C ALA A 335 7.78 10.64 4.88
N THR A 336 7.86 11.97 4.99
CA THR A 336 7.06 12.92 4.21
C THR A 336 7.74 13.37 2.94
N PHE A 337 6.93 13.71 1.91
CA PHE A 337 7.38 14.34 0.67
C PHE A 337 7.01 15.83 0.69
N ASN A 338 8.00 16.68 0.89
CA ASN A 338 7.82 18.13 0.96
C ASN A 338 8.28 18.86 -0.31
N GLY A 339 8.91 18.15 -1.23
CA GLY A 339 9.37 18.71 -2.50
C GLY A 339 10.37 17.84 -3.24
N LEU A 340 10.89 18.38 -4.37
CA LEU A 340 11.77 17.61 -5.26
C LEU A 340 13.08 17.13 -4.62
N LYS A 341 13.52 17.74 -3.51
CA LYS A 341 14.69 17.27 -2.76
C LYS A 341 14.49 15.89 -2.16
N ASP A 342 13.26 15.52 -1.83
CA ASP A 342 12.96 14.22 -1.22
C ASP A 342 13.10 13.06 -2.21
N LEU A 343 13.23 13.37 -3.51
CA LEU A 343 13.62 12.39 -4.55
C LEU A 343 15.04 11.85 -4.32
N GLU A 344 15.90 12.50 -3.52
CA GLU A 344 17.17 11.91 -3.08
C GLU A 344 17.00 10.62 -2.27
N ASN A 345 15.79 10.39 -1.74
CA ASN A 345 15.43 9.19 -1.01
C ASN A 345 14.84 8.08 -1.91
N ILE A 346 14.95 8.20 -3.24
CA ILE A 346 14.61 7.10 -4.14
C ILE A 346 15.62 5.97 -3.95
N ALA A 347 15.14 4.80 -3.56
CA ALA A 347 15.95 3.60 -3.45
C ALA A 347 16.27 3.01 -4.82
N LEU A 348 17.47 2.45 -5.00
CA LEU A 348 17.88 1.76 -6.22
C LEU A 348 18.24 0.31 -5.89
N GLY A 349 17.50 -0.62 -6.47
CA GLY A 349 17.82 -2.04 -6.51
C GLY A 349 18.32 -2.44 -7.88
N THR A 350 19.44 -3.16 -7.96
CA THR A 350 19.92 -3.74 -9.21
C THR A 350 20.13 -5.23 -9.06
N GLY A 351 20.15 -5.96 -10.15
CA GLY A 351 20.37 -7.38 -10.06
C GLY A 351 20.32 -8.09 -11.40
N PHE A 352 20.38 -9.40 -11.28
CA PHE A 352 20.25 -10.28 -12.42
C PHE A 352 19.30 -11.45 -12.11
N GLY A 353 18.75 -12.05 -13.17
CA GLY A 353 17.80 -13.13 -13.00
C GLY A 353 17.84 -14.13 -14.14
N LEU A 354 17.27 -15.29 -13.87
CA LEU A 354 17.05 -16.36 -14.82
C LEU A 354 15.56 -16.58 -15.04
N ARG A 355 15.18 -16.87 -16.27
CA ARG A 355 13.82 -17.16 -16.70
C ARG A 355 13.83 -18.48 -17.47
N TYR A 356 13.03 -19.43 -17.02
CA TYR A 356 12.84 -20.68 -17.77
C TYR A 356 11.40 -20.77 -18.25
N ASP A 357 11.23 -20.72 -19.56
CA ASP A 357 9.94 -20.66 -20.22
C ASP A 357 9.48 -22.09 -20.55
N LEU A 358 8.39 -22.52 -19.89
CA LEU A 358 7.77 -23.84 -20.05
C LEU A 358 6.52 -23.77 -20.97
N ASN A 359 6.34 -22.70 -21.75
CA ASN A 359 5.22 -22.38 -22.63
C ASN A 359 3.91 -21.99 -21.91
N PHE A 360 3.53 -22.70 -20.86
CA PHE A 360 2.30 -22.44 -20.09
C PHE A 360 2.58 -21.72 -18.77
N PHE A 361 3.81 -21.73 -18.25
CA PHE A 361 4.27 -20.86 -17.18
C PHE A 361 5.77 -20.57 -17.30
N VAL A 362 6.21 -19.48 -16.67
CA VAL A 362 7.61 -19.08 -16.61
C VAL A 362 8.11 -19.16 -15.17
N VAL A 363 9.14 -19.98 -14.94
CA VAL A 363 9.86 -19.97 -13.66
C VAL A 363 10.87 -18.84 -13.67
N ARG A 364 10.82 -17.99 -12.63
CA ARG A 364 11.69 -16.83 -12.49
C ARG A 364 12.50 -16.92 -11.20
N PHE A 365 13.79 -16.75 -11.31
CA PHE A 365 14.71 -16.57 -10.20
C PHE A 365 15.44 -15.25 -10.35
N ASP A 366 15.34 -14.37 -9.36
CA ASP A 366 15.98 -13.05 -9.35
C ASP A 366 16.88 -12.92 -8.12
N LEU A 367 18.09 -12.39 -8.32
CA LEU A 367 19.00 -11.97 -7.26
C LEU A 367 19.12 -10.44 -7.31
N GLY A 368 18.59 -9.77 -6.29
CA GLY A 368 18.55 -8.31 -6.17
C GLY A 368 19.50 -7.80 -5.09
N PHE A 369 20.13 -6.67 -5.35
CA PHE A 369 21.03 -5.98 -4.43
C PHE A 369 20.50 -4.59 -4.12
N LYS A 370 20.60 -4.14 -2.87
CA LYS A 370 20.30 -2.76 -2.45
C LYS A 370 21.43 -1.83 -2.92
N SER A 371 21.40 -1.38 -4.17
CA SER A 371 22.48 -0.56 -4.75
C SER A 371 22.54 0.84 -4.13
N TYR A 372 21.39 1.43 -3.81
CA TYR A 372 21.29 2.67 -3.03
C TYR A 372 20.16 2.54 -2.03
N ASN A 373 20.48 2.63 -0.73
CA ASN A 373 19.54 2.50 0.38
C ASN A 373 19.36 3.83 1.11
N PRO A 374 18.24 4.53 0.94
CA PRO A 374 18.01 5.84 1.57
C PRO A 374 17.88 5.78 3.10
N ALA A 375 17.54 4.63 3.68
CA ALA A 375 17.43 4.44 5.12
C ALA A 375 18.79 4.44 5.85
N GLN A 376 19.89 4.29 5.11
CA GLN A 376 21.23 4.35 5.68
C GLN A 376 21.71 5.79 5.84
N ASN A 377 22.75 5.99 6.68
CA ASN A 377 23.44 7.26 6.81
C ASN A 377 23.98 7.72 5.45
N LYS A 378 24.06 9.02 5.20
CA LYS A 378 24.43 9.60 3.89
C LYS A 378 25.75 9.07 3.32
N ASP A 379 26.70 8.74 4.18
CA ASP A 379 28.03 8.18 3.86
C ASP A 379 28.00 6.67 3.50
N ARG A 380 26.87 5.98 3.73
CA ARG A 380 26.72 4.52 3.54
C ARG A 380 25.53 4.13 2.68
N ARG A 381 24.94 5.05 1.96
CA ARG A 381 23.76 4.79 1.13
C ARG A 381 24.05 3.92 -0.09
N TRP A 382 25.25 4.01 -0.65
CA TRP A 382 25.66 3.22 -1.81
C TRP A 382 26.27 1.88 -1.40
N LEU A 383 25.96 0.83 -2.15
CA LEU A 383 26.48 -0.54 -1.92
C LEU A 383 28.01 -0.58 -1.83
N LYS A 384 28.72 0.22 -2.63
CA LYS A 384 30.18 0.35 -2.62
C LYS A 384 30.78 0.84 -1.30
N ASP A 385 29.98 1.57 -0.52
CA ASP A 385 30.39 2.20 0.74
C ASP A 385 30.05 1.32 1.96
N CYS A 386 29.44 0.14 1.73
CA CYS A 386 29.07 -0.81 2.76
C CYS A 386 30.09 -1.95 2.86
N ASN A 387 30.43 -2.39 4.07
CA ASN A 387 31.19 -3.62 4.26
C ASN A 387 30.33 -4.81 3.87
N PHE A 388 30.87 -5.71 3.03
CA PHE A 388 30.21 -6.96 2.62
C PHE A 388 29.82 -7.75 3.88
N GLY A 389 28.53 -7.87 4.16
CA GLY A 389 27.97 -8.50 5.36
C GLY A 389 26.93 -7.67 6.10
N GLN A 390 26.94 -6.33 5.97
CA GLN A 390 25.95 -5.46 6.59
C GLN A 390 24.85 -4.96 5.60
N SER A 391 25.05 -5.16 4.30
CA SER A 391 24.16 -4.65 3.24
C SER A 391 23.30 -5.70 2.56
N VAL A 392 23.49 -6.97 2.84
CA VAL A 392 22.84 -8.09 2.10
C VAL A 392 21.70 -8.74 2.86
N LEU A 393 21.49 -8.41 4.13
CA LEU A 393 20.40 -8.98 4.94
C LEU A 393 19.36 -7.93 5.34
#